data_712b958df149dad444b1e061af8fb555
#
_entry.id   712b958df149dad444b1e061af8fb555
#
_cell.length_a   1.000
_cell.length_b   1.000
_cell.length_c   1.000
_cell.angle_alpha   90.00
_cell.angle_beta   90.00
_cell.angle_gamma   90.00
#
_symmetry.space_group_name_H-M   'P 1'
#
loop_
_entity.id
_entity.type
_entity.pdbx_description
1 polymer ?
#
loop_
_entity_poly.entity_id
_entity_poly.type
_entity_poly.pdbx_seq_one_letter_code
_entity_poly.pdbx_strand_id
1 'polypeptide(L)'
;MKRLTKEDILEGTKRRVNLLVKEYGREVIVRPLSDEEITQILSKIALPVADDGSSKDSKVDLQKNFEALRLAVSLGMVEPRLTYEEVAKMKFGVPEFIGSYILQLSGVSSPDVTKKKGRK
;
A
#
# COMPACT_ATOMS: atom_id res chain seq x y z
N MET A 1 28.31 -14.26 9.67
CA MET A 1 27.22 -13.44 9.23
C MET A 1 27.70 -12.30 8.38
N LYS A 2 27.07 -12.10 7.25
CA LYS A 2 27.49 -11.02 6.39
C LYS A 2 26.94 -9.72 6.81
N ARG A 3 27.63 -8.67 6.47
CA ARG A 3 27.17 -7.38 6.84
C ARG A 3 26.23 -6.86 5.79
N LEU A 4 25.32 -6.03 6.18
CA LEU A 4 24.38 -5.44 5.26
C LEU A 4 25.12 -4.39 4.44
N THR A 5 25.02 -4.42 3.14
CA THR A 5 25.70 -3.46 2.30
C THR A 5 24.71 -2.42 1.79
N LYS A 6 25.23 -1.37 1.20
CA LYS A 6 24.39 -0.32 0.68
C LYS A 6 23.54 -0.89 -0.45
N GLU A 7 24.12 -1.77 -1.27
CA GLU A 7 23.38 -2.36 -2.35
C GLU A 7 22.21 -3.18 -1.83
N ASP A 8 22.43 -3.92 -0.74
CA ASP A 8 21.38 -4.73 -0.16
C ASP A 8 20.25 -3.84 0.29
N ILE A 9 20.57 -2.71 0.90
CA ILE A 9 19.57 -1.82 1.39
C ILE A 9 18.74 -1.23 0.27
N LEU A 10 19.40 -0.79 -0.78
CA LEU A 10 18.67 -0.15 -1.86
C LEU A 10 17.94 -1.13 -2.78
N GLU A 11 18.30 -2.40 -2.70
CA GLU A 11 17.65 -3.34 -3.53
C GLU A 11 16.24 -3.66 -3.18
N GLY A 12 15.82 -3.40 -1.99
CA GLY A 12 14.47 -3.74 -1.57
C GLY A 12 13.39 -3.16 -2.44
N THR A 13 13.54 -1.93 -2.88
CA THR A 13 12.50 -1.32 -3.69
C THR A 13 12.66 -1.64 -5.16
N LYS A 14 13.67 -2.42 -5.51
CA LYS A 14 13.84 -2.77 -6.90
C LYS A 14 13.16 -4.09 -7.20
N ARG A 15 12.66 -4.75 -6.17
CA ARG A 15 11.99 -6.02 -6.39
C ARG A 15 10.74 -5.80 -7.23
N ARG A 16 10.44 -6.73 -8.09
CA ARG A 16 9.27 -6.64 -8.94
C ARG A 16 8.43 -7.88 -8.77
N VAL A 17 7.14 -7.72 -8.63
CA VAL A 17 6.25 -8.85 -8.39
C VAL A 17 5.05 -8.72 -9.33
N ASN A 18 4.67 -9.82 -9.93
CA ASN A 18 3.52 -9.82 -10.82
C ASN A 18 2.28 -10.09 -9.96
N LEU A 19 1.25 -9.33 -10.16
CA LEU A 19 0.03 -9.46 -9.39
C LEU A 19 -1.15 -9.58 -10.35
N LEU A 20 -1.92 -10.62 -10.22
CA LEU A 20 -3.09 -10.81 -11.06
C LEU A 20 -4.25 -9.99 -10.53
N VAL A 21 -4.83 -9.16 -11.38
CA VAL A 21 -5.98 -8.36 -11.00
C VAL A 21 -7.18 -9.01 -11.68
N LYS A 22 -7.91 -9.80 -10.95
CA LYS A 22 -9.01 -10.54 -11.51
C LYS A 22 -10.05 -9.70 -12.18
N GLU A 23 -10.33 -8.54 -11.68
CA GLU A 23 -11.35 -7.70 -12.28
C GLU A 23 -11.04 -7.35 -13.72
N TYR A 24 -9.78 -7.32 -14.09
CA TYR A 24 -9.39 -7.03 -15.45
C TYR A 24 -8.82 -8.27 -16.16
N GLY A 25 -8.63 -9.35 -15.43
CA GLY A 25 -8.09 -10.55 -16.03
C GLY A 25 -6.69 -10.39 -16.53
N ARG A 26 -5.92 -9.48 -15.95
CA ARG A 26 -4.58 -9.23 -16.41
C ARG A 26 -3.66 -9.00 -15.23
N GLU A 27 -2.38 -9.10 -15.46
CA GLU A 27 -1.43 -8.91 -14.39
C GLU A 27 -0.82 -7.53 -14.45
N VAL A 28 -0.43 -7.02 -13.32
CA VAL A 28 0.31 -5.77 -13.25
C VAL A 28 1.60 -6.08 -12.52
N ILE A 29 2.58 -5.21 -12.62
CA ILE A 29 3.83 -5.40 -11.91
C ILE A 29 3.91 -4.37 -10.83
N VAL A 30 4.16 -4.81 -9.60
CA VAL A 30 4.24 -3.91 -8.46
C VAL A 30 5.56 -4.10 -7.74
N ARG A 31 5.91 -3.20 -6.87
CA ARG A 31 7.14 -3.26 -6.11
C ARG A 31 6.90 -2.85 -4.67
N PRO A 32 7.78 -3.23 -3.77
CA PRO A 32 7.65 -2.74 -2.41
C PRO A 32 8.00 -1.26 -2.36
N LEU A 33 7.50 -0.56 -1.36
CA LEU A 33 7.74 0.86 -1.24
C LEU A 33 8.82 1.11 -0.21
N SER A 34 9.49 2.23 -0.32
CA SER A 34 10.54 2.59 0.62
C SER A 34 9.92 3.17 1.87
N ASP A 35 10.74 3.36 2.89
CA ASP A 35 10.28 3.95 4.13
C ASP A 35 9.68 5.33 3.87
N GLU A 36 10.32 6.11 3.03
CA GLU A 36 9.83 7.43 2.75
C GLU A 36 8.48 7.38 2.06
N GLU A 37 8.29 6.46 1.15
CA GLU A 37 7.03 6.34 0.43
C GLU A 37 5.92 5.86 1.37
N ILE A 38 6.22 4.95 2.27
CA ILE A 38 5.25 4.48 3.21
C ILE A 38 4.86 5.63 4.15
N THR A 39 5.81 6.44 4.56
CA THR A 39 5.53 7.57 5.42
C THR A 39 4.58 8.54 4.71
N GLN A 40 4.77 8.74 3.43
CA GLN A 40 3.90 9.60 2.69
C GLN A 40 2.48 9.07 2.71
N ILE A 41 2.32 7.78 2.54
CA ILE A 41 1.00 7.16 2.52
C ILE A 41 0.36 7.24 3.88
N LEU A 42 1.11 6.94 4.92
CA LEU A 42 0.55 6.95 6.25
C LEU A 42 0.13 8.35 6.69
N SER A 43 0.74 9.37 6.16
CA SER A 43 0.36 10.70 6.54
C SER A 43 -1.06 11.02 6.05
N LYS A 44 -1.54 10.28 5.07
CA LYS A 44 -2.88 10.51 4.61
C LYS A 44 -3.88 9.85 5.54
N ILE A 45 -3.51 8.73 6.07
CA ILE A 45 -4.41 8.08 6.96
C ILE A 45 -4.24 8.60 8.35
N ALA A 46 -3.21 9.17 8.62
CA ALA A 46 -2.90 9.58 9.94
C ALA A 46 -3.89 10.29 10.57
N LEU A 47 -4.16 9.99 11.60
CA LEU A 47 -5.05 10.64 12.18
C LEU A 47 -4.73 11.49 13.14
N PRO A 48 -5.29 12.21 13.36
CA PRO A 48 -5.16 13.23 14.19
C PRO A 48 -5.27 12.71 15.43
N VAL A 49 -4.81 12.60 16.06
CA VAL A 49 -4.88 12.26 17.26
C VAL A 49 -6.03 12.46 17.85
N ALA A 50 -6.88 12.17 17.55
CA ALA A 50 -8.08 12.29 18.10
C ALA A 50 -8.15 12.31 19.42
N ASP A 51 -7.73 13.06 19.89
CA ASP A 51 -7.80 13.13 21.20
C ASP A 51 -9.16 13.06 21.71
N ASP A 52 -10.06 13.48 21.13
CA ASP A 52 -11.37 13.44 21.74
C ASP A 52 -12.04 12.19 21.34
N GLY A 53 -11.43 11.35 20.74
CA GLY A 53 -12.06 10.15 20.44
C GLY A 53 -13.28 10.24 19.67
N SER A 54 -13.45 11.14 18.91
CA SER A 54 -14.64 11.25 18.26
C SER A 54 -14.65 10.30 17.19
N SER A 55 -15.21 9.28 17.28
CA SER A 55 -15.28 8.39 16.24
C SER A 55 -16.29 8.72 15.28
N LYS A 56 -16.97 9.72 15.41
CA LYS A 56 -17.95 10.00 14.45
C LYS A 56 -17.35 10.27 13.15
N ASP A 57 -16.10 10.28 12.96
CA ASP A 57 -15.56 10.61 11.71
C ASP A 57 -15.22 9.35 10.95
N SER A 58 -15.89 8.29 11.16
CA SER A 58 -15.56 7.09 10.46
C SER A 58 -15.64 7.25 8.95
N LYS A 59 -16.53 8.09 8.47
CA LYS A 59 -16.61 8.26 7.05
C LYS A 59 -15.38 8.97 6.54
N VAL A 60 -14.89 9.92 7.26
CA VAL A 60 -13.72 10.64 6.83
C VAL A 60 -12.52 9.72 6.86
N ASP A 61 -12.46 8.84 7.85
CA ASP A 61 -11.37 7.92 7.94
C ASP A 61 -11.38 6.95 6.78
N LEU A 62 -12.55 6.49 6.39
CA LEU A 62 -12.64 5.56 5.32
C LEU A 62 -12.19 6.23 4.03
N GLN A 63 -12.57 7.47 3.81
CA GLN A 63 -12.17 8.17 2.62
C GLN A 63 -10.65 8.34 2.60
N LYS A 64 -10.06 8.65 3.73
CA LYS A 64 -8.62 8.80 3.77
C LYS A 64 -7.92 7.48 3.50
N ASN A 65 -8.51 6.39 3.93
CA ASN A 65 -7.93 5.11 3.69
C ASN A 65 -7.95 4.82 2.21
N PHE A 66 -9.03 5.14 1.53
CA PHE A 66 -9.11 4.89 0.10
C PHE A 66 -8.07 5.76 -0.61
N GLU A 67 -7.91 7.01 -0.17
CA GLU A 67 -6.93 7.88 -0.79
C GLU A 67 -5.53 7.34 -0.58
N ALA A 68 -5.26 6.82 0.61
CA ALA A 68 -3.95 6.27 0.89
C ALA A 68 -3.65 5.07 0.02
N LEU A 69 -4.65 4.22 -0.19
CA LEU A 69 -4.45 3.05 -1.02
C LEU A 69 -4.23 3.41 -2.48
N ARG A 70 -4.94 4.44 -2.96
CA ARG A 70 -4.73 4.89 -4.33
C ARG A 70 -3.32 5.45 -4.48
N LEU A 71 -2.84 6.15 -3.46
CA LEU A 71 -1.49 6.68 -3.52
C LEU A 71 -0.49 5.53 -3.55
N ALA A 72 -0.74 4.48 -2.77
CA ALA A 72 0.15 3.33 -2.77
C ALA A 72 0.23 2.72 -4.16
N VAL A 73 -0.89 2.66 -4.86
CA VAL A 73 -0.90 2.10 -6.20
C VAL A 73 -0.10 3.01 -7.14
N SER A 74 -0.29 4.32 -7.05
CA SER A 74 0.41 5.21 -7.96
C SER A 74 1.91 5.18 -7.73
N LEU A 75 2.35 4.89 -6.50
CA LEU A 75 3.76 4.83 -6.22
C LEU A 75 4.35 3.45 -6.49
N GLY A 76 3.61 2.41 -6.21
CA GLY A 76 4.14 1.07 -6.25
C GLY A 76 3.83 0.24 -7.47
N MET A 77 2.93 0.69 -8.34
CA MET A 77 2.67 -0.09 -9.53
C MET A 77 3.65 0.33 -10.60
N VAL A 78 4.44 -0.60 -11.07
CA VAL A 78 5.48 -0.31 -12.02
C VAL A 78 4.95 -0.35 -13.44
N GLU A 79 4.10 -1.28 -13.72
CA GLU A 79 3.50 -1.41 -15.03
C GLU A 79 2.09 -1.89 -14.91
N PRO A 80 1.16 -1.15 -15.45
CA PRO A 80 1.35 0.12 -16.14
C PRO A 80 1.51 1.24 -15.12
N ARG A 81 2.20 2.27 -15.48
CA ARG A 81 2.39 3.38 -14.57
C ARG A 81 1.19 4.29 -14.70
N LEU A 82 0.55 4.57 -13.62
CA LEU A 82 -0.63 5.43 -13.64
C LEU A 82 -0.45 6.56 -12.64
N THR A 83 -1.05 7.68 -12.92
CA THR A 83 -1.04 8.78 -11.98
C THR A 83 -2.11 8.52 -10.94
N TYR A 84 -2.09 9.29 -9.88
CA TYR A 84 -3.09 9.14 -8.84
C TYR A 84 -4.50 9.29 -9.42
N GLU A 85 -4.68 10.25 -10.31
CA GLU A 85 -5.99 10.46 -10.89
C GLU A 85 -6.44 9.28 -11.75
N GLU A 86 -5.50 8.67 -12.42
CA GLU A 86 -5.85 7.52 -13.23
C GLU A 86 -6.20 6.31 -12.37
N VAL A 87 -5.49 6.15 -11.25
CA VAL A 87 -5.80 5.07 -10.35
C VAL A 87 -7.22 5.24 -9.81
N ALA A 88 -7.60 6.47 -9.55
CA ALA A 88 -8.93 6.72 -9.02
C ALA A 88 -10.04 6.33 -10.00
N LYS A 89 -9.69 6.15 -11.26
CA LYS A 89 -10.70 5.77 -12.24
C LYS A 89 -10.80 4.27 -12.46
N MET A 90 -10.05 3.49 -11.73
CA MET A 90 -10.13 2.05 -11.85
C MET A 90 -11.46 1.55 -11.30
N LYS A 91 -11.82 0.32 -11.63
CA LYS A 91 -13.05 -0.25 -11.12
C LYS A 91 -13.02 -0.24 -9.61
N PHE A 92 -14.19 -0.13 -9.02
CA PHE A 92 -14.29 -0.06 -7.57
C PHE A 92 -13.65 -1.27 -6.92
N GLY A 93 -12.86 -1.05 -5.93
CA GLY A 93 -12.20 -2.12 -5.20
C GLY A 93 -10.84 -2.49 -5.73
N VAL A 94 -10.54 -2.14 -6.97
CA VAL A 94 -9.26 -2.53 -7.55
C VAL A 94 -8.11 -1.76 -6.93
N PRO A 95 -8.19 -0.43 -6.75
CA PRO A 95 -7.07 0.27 -6.12
C PRO A 95 -6.84 -0.23 -4.71
N GLU A 96 -7.91 -0.60 -4.00
CA GLU A 96 -7.76 -1.07 -2.64
C GLU A 96 -7.05 -2.42 -2.63
N PHE A 97 -7.38 -3.28 -3.59
CA PHE A 97 -6.77 -4.58 -3.67
C PHE A 97 -5.28 -4.44 -3.98
N ILE A 98 -4.94 -3.68 -5.02
CA ILE A 98 -3.57 -3.54 -5.43
C ILE A 98 -2.78 -2.78 -4.36
N GLY A 99 -3.36 -1.73 -3.81
CA GLY A 99 -2.68 -0.94 -2.80
C GLY A 99 -2.39 -1.74 -1.55
N SER A 100 -3.34 -2.56 -1.11
CA SER A 100 -3.14 -3.39 0.05
C SER A 100 -2.03 -4.40 -0.20
N TYR A 101 -1.99 -4.95 -1.39
CA TYR A 101 -0.97 -5.91 -1.72
C TYR A 101 0.41 -5.24 -1.69
N ILE A 102 0.51 -4.03 -2.24
CA ILE A 102 1.77 -3.31 -2.26
C ILE A 102 2.21 -3.02 -0.82
N LEU A 103 1.28 -2.64 0.04
CA LEU A 103 1.63 -2.35 1.42
C LEU A 103 2.09 -3.62 2.13
N GLN A 104 1.44 -4.75 1.89
CA GLN A 104 1.86 -5.98 2.51
C GLN A 104 3.25 -6.37 2.00
N LEU A 105 3.48 -6.17 0.72
CA LEU A 105 4.77 -6.49 0.13
C LEU A 105 5.83 -5.62 0.76
N SER A 106 5.48 -4.41 1.18
CA SER A 106 6.43 -3.48 1.78
C SER A 106 6.58 -3.71 3.28
N GLY A 107 5.84 -4.63 3.83
CA GLY A 107 5.96 -4.92 5.25
C GLY A 107 4.89 -4.34 6.14
N VAL A 108 3.95 -3.61 5.59
CA VAL A 108 2.89 -3.03 6.39
C VAL A 108 1.75 -4.02 6.43
N SER A 109 1.36 -4.44 7.60
CA SER A 109 0.28 -5.39 7.67
C SER A 109 -0.69 -4.98 8.75
N SER A 110 -1.87 -5.44 8.63
CA SER A 110 -2.87 -5.09 9.61
C SER A 110 -2.73 -6.03 10.79
N PRO A 111 -3.18 -5.65 11.91
CA PRO A 111 -3.07 -6.50 13.07
C PRO A 111 -3.74 -7.85 12.87
N ASP A 112 -4.83 -7.86 12.18
CA ASP A 112 -5.51 -9.09 11.95
C ASP A 112 -4.67 -10.05 11.17
N VAL A 113 -4.08 -9.59 10.14
CA VAL A 113 -3.26 -10.43 9.31
C VAL A 113 -2.12 -10.93 10.13
N THR A 114 -1.56 -10.11 10.94
CA THR A 114 -0.44 -10.49 11.73
C THR A 114 -0.83 -11.59 12.68
N LYS A 115 -1.98 -11.52 13.25
CA LYS A 115 -2.37 -12.52 14.14
C LYS A 115 -2.54 -13.80 13.43
N LYS A 116 -3.16 -13.83 12.34
CA LYS A 116 -3.35 -15.01 11.64
C LYS A 116 -2.06 -15.63 11.33
N LYS A 117 -1.17 -14.92 10.86
CA LYS A 117 0.04 -15.47 10.54
C LYS A 117 0.68 -16.00 11.70
N GLY A 118 0.55 -15.44 12.74
CA GLY A 118 1.16 -15.89 13.90
C GLY A 118 0.85 -17.24 14.21
N ARG A 119 -0.23 -17.71 13.81
CA ARG A 119 -0.59 -18.85 14.22
C ARG A 119 -0.07 -19.85 13.50
N LYS A 120 0.46 -19.85 12.83
CA LYS A 120 0.80 -20.84 12.11
C LYS A 120 1.85 -21.21 12.24
#